data_5c62f571cad4a002c14ad762cbf1b0dd
#
_entry.id   5c62f571cad4a002c14ad762cbf1b0dd
#
_cell.length_a   1.000
_cell.length_b   1.000
_cell.length_c   1.000
_cell.angle_alpha   90.00
_cell.angle_beta   90.00
_cell.angle_gamma   90.00
#
_symmetry.space_group_name_H-M   'P 1'
#
loop_
_entity.id
_entity.type
_entity.pdbx_description
1 polymer ?
#
loop_
_entity_poly.entity_id
_entity_poly.type
_entity_poly.pdbx_seq_one_letter_code
_entity_poly.pdbx_strand_id
1 'polypeptide(L)'
;MLDAYGLGVSTVNLNVKGDEIWRYGSFTHPEASVRRKAVDAMKEAMDRAAQLECPIVTCALLNDGVDYPFEINYMDAFSHALEGIREAAEYRKDVKISLEYKQSEPRVHCLLNNAGKMAYFAQMTEQENVGVTLDFGHALQALEVPADSASFLGQTGKLFYVHVNDNFRNWDWDMVPGTVNLWDYIEFALALKQVGYEGWITADVFPQRHDPIRIMEKTFEWMDYIFDVAEKIDEGKLKQMQKELDTFEIMDYIRSLL
;
A
#
# COMPACT_ATOMS: atom_id res chain seq x y z
N MET A 1 4.57 -27.34 0.15
CA MET A 1 5.95 -26.77 0.22
C MET A 1 6.06 -25.72 1.33
N LEU A 2 5.19 -24.73 1.39
CA LEU A 2 5.21 -23.65 2.42
C LEU A 2 5.09 -24.24 3.84
N ASP A 3 4.17 -25.16 4.06
CA ASP A 3 3.95 -25.83 5.36
C ASP A 3 5.22 -26.48 5.94
N ALA A 4 6.10 -26.99 5.07
CA ALA A 4 7.37 -27.62 5.49
C ALA A 4 8.34 -26.61 6.14
N TYR A 5 8.10 -25.30 5.92
CA TYR A 5 8.91 -24.21 6.48
C TYR A 5 8.12 -23.33 7.46
N GLY A 6 6.88 -23.71 7.79
CA GLY A 6 6.00 -22.91 8.65
C GLY A 6 5.60 -21.57 8.05
N LEU A 7 5.55 -21.46 6.72
CA LEU A 7 5.22 -20.25 6.01
C LEU A 7 3.75 -20.23 5.58
N GLY A 8 3.08 -19.10 5.73
CA GLY A 8 1.75 -18.81 5.21
C GLY A 8 1.79 -17.95 3.94
N VAL A 9 0.63 -17.76 3.32
CA VAL A 9 0.44 -16.84 2.20
C VAL A 9 -0.21 -15.57 2.72
N SER A 10 0.49 -14.44 2.60
CA SER A 10 -0.02 -13.13 3.06
C SER A 10 -1.01 -12.51 2.08
N THR A 11 -0.77 -12.65 0.78
CA THR A 11 -1.61 -12.11 -0.29
C THR A 11 -1.43 -12.90 -1.59
N VAL A 12 -2.42 -12.82 -2.46
CA VAL A 12 -2.29 -13.08 -3.89
C VAL A 12 -2.18 -11.73 -4.59
N ASN A 13 -1.05 -11.45 -5.24
CA ASN A 13 -0.85 -10.19 -5.97
C ASN A 13 -1.36 -10.34 -7.41
N LEU A 14 -2.38 -9.57 -7.77
CA LEU A 14 -2.93 -9.53 -9.13
C LEU A 14 -2.09 -8.60 -10.00
N ASN A 15 -1.49 -9.15 -11.06
CA ASN A 15 -0.76 -8.39 -12.06
C ASN A 15 -1.67 -8.05 -13.26
N VAL A 16 -2.10 -6.79 -13.35
CA VAL A 16 -2.83 -6.22 -14.50
C VAL A 16 -2.06 -5.07 -15.15
N LYS A 17 -0.72 -5.16 -15.10
CA LYS A 17 0.21 -4.13 -15.63
C LYS A 17 1.29 -4.68 -16.55
N GLY A 18 1.69 -5.95 -16.39
CA GLY A 18 2.86 -6.53 -17.05
C GLY A 18 2.68 -6.83 -18.54
N ASP A 19 1.48 -7.17 -18.97
CA ASP A 19 1.19 -7.56 -20.36
C ASP A 19 0.75 -6.34 -21.20
N GLU A 20 1.03 -6.42 -22.50
CA GLU A 20 0.71 -5.34 -23.44
C GLU A 20 -0.79 -5.00 -23.51
N ILE A 21 -1.66 -5.96 -23.20
CA ILE A 21 -3.11 -5.72 -23.16
C ILE A 21 -3.49 -4.66 -22.14
N TRP A 22 -2.69 -4.45 -21.08
CA TRP A 22 -2.92 -3.49 -20.01
C TRP A 22 -2.27 -2.13 -20.26
N ARG A 23 -1.65 -1.92 -21.44
CA ARG A 23 -0.90 -0.68 -21.76
C ARG A 23 -1.71 0.61 -21.53
N TYR A 24 -3.01 0.59 -21.82
CA TYR A 24 -3.91 1.74 -21.70
C TYR A 24 -4.91 1.62 -20.54
N GLY A 25 -4.47 0.95 -19.49
CA GLY A 25 -5.28 0.68 -18.31
C GLY A 25 -5.84 -0.73 -18.27
N SER A 26 -6.31 -1.11 -17.12
CA SER A 26 -6.96 -2.40 -16.85
C SER A 26 -8.46 -2.20 -16.60
N PHE A 27 -8.83 -1.78 -15.42
CA PHE A 27 -10.22 -1.49 -15.06
C PHE A 27 -10.73 -0.19 -15.69
N THR A 28 -9.84 0.71 -16.09
CA THR A 28 -10.18 1.99 -16.75
C THR A 28 -10.14 1.93 -18.26
N HIS A 29 -9.71 0.80 -18.85
CA HIS A 29 -9.49 0.68 -20.28
C HIS A 29 -10.74 1.08 -21.09
N PRO A 30 -10.62 1.84 -22.21
CA PRO A 30 -11.77 2.27 -23.01
C PRO A 30 -12.57 1.07 -23.60
N GLU A 31 -11.89 -0.03 -23.94
CA GLU A 31 -12.55 -1.23 -24.48
C GLU A 31 -13.14 -2.10 -23.37
N ALA A 32 -14.46 -2.34 -23.42
CA ALA A 32 -15.17 -3.16 -22.46
C ALA A 32 -14.64 -4.61 -22.36
N SER A 33 -14.14 -5.16 -23.46
CA SER A 33 -13.56 -6.51 -23.49
C SER A 33 -12.28 -6.62 -22.64
N VAL A 34 -11.48 -5.57 -22.58
CA VAL A 34 -10.26 -5.51 -21.75
C VAL A 34 -10.65 -5.35 -20.28
N ARG A 35 -11.59 -4.45 -19.96
CA ARG A 35 -12.10 -4.31 -18.59
C ARG A 35 -12.69 -5.61 -18.07
N ARG A 36 -13.44 -6.35 -18.92
CA ARG A 36 -13.97 -7.67 -18.55
C ARG A 36 -12.87 -8.64 -18.14
N LYS A 37 -11.77 -8.69 -18.91
CA LYS A 37 -10.61 -9.54 -18.55
C LYS A 37 -10.00 -9.13 -17.20
N ALA A 38 -9.93 -7.83 -16.88
CA ALA A 38 -9.41 -7.38 -15.60
C ALA A 38 -10.32 -7.84 -14.44
N VAL A 39 -11.64 -7.73 -14.59
CA VAL A 39 -12.61 -8.21 -13.61
C VAL A 39 -12.53 -9.74 -13.44
N ASP A 40 -12.44 -10.48 -14.53
CA ASP A 40 -12.36 -11.95 -14.50
C ASP A 40 -11.04 -12.40 -13.85
N ALA A 41 -9.92 -11.71 -14.14
CA ALA A 41 -8.62 -11.97 -13.50
C ALA A 41 -8.66 -11.67 -11.99
N MET A 42 -9.35 -10.62 -11.55
CA MET A 42 -9.55 -10.34 -10.12
C MET A 42 -10.35 -11.45 -9.45
N LYS A 43 -11.45 -11.90 -10.06
CA LYS A 43 -12.25 -13.01 -9.53
C LYS A 43 -11.44 -14.30 -9.42
N GLU A 44 -10.63 -14.61 -10.44
CA GLU A 44 -9.71 -15.77 -10.42
C GLU A 44 -8.68 -15.64 -9.29
N ALA A 45 -8.10 -14.45 -9.10
CA ALA A 45 -7.18 -14.19 -8.00
C ALA A 45 -7.83 -14.39 -6.63
N MET A 46 -9.08 -13.95 -6.47
CA MET A 46 -9.85 -14.15 -5.24
C MET A 46 -10.14 -15.64 -4.98
N ASP A 47 -10.46 -16.43 -6.02
CA ASP A 47 -10.63 -17.88 -5.89
C ASP A 47 -9.35 -18.57 -5.47
N ARG A 48 -8.21 -18.16 -6.04
CA ARG A 48 -6.88 -18.67 -5.64
C ARG A 48 -6.53 -18.28 -4.20
N ALA A 49 -6.83 -17.04 -3.81
CA ALA A 49 -6.61 -16.59 -2.44
C ALA A 49 -7.39 -17.44 -1.43
N ALA A 50 -8.66 -17.72 -1.73
CA ALA A 50 -9.47 -18.59 -0.89
C ALA A 50 -8.95 -20.03 -0.81
N GLN A 51 -8.48 -20.59 -1.94
CA GLN A 51 -7.88 -21.92 -1.98
C GLN A 51 -6.57 -22.03 -1.17
N LEU A 52 -5.85 -20.91 -1.05
CA LEU A 52 -4.60 -20.80 -0.31
C LEU A 52 -4.82 -20.36 1.16
N GLU A 53 -6.09 -20.25 1.59
CA GLU A 53 -6.47 -19.73 2.90
C GLU A 53 -5.89 -18.31 3.16
N CYS A 54 -5.69 -17.57 2.08
CA CYS A 54 -5.17 -16.22 2.09
C CYS A 54 -6.34 -15.22 2.08
N PRO A 55 -6.40 -14.26 3.02
CA PRO A 55 -7.58 -13.41 3.16
C PRO A 55 -7.63 -12.23 2.18
N ILE A 56 -6.57 -11.98 1.40
CA ILE A 56 -6.39 -10.73 0.66
C ILE A 56 -5.86 -10.98 -0.75
N VAL A 57 -6.42 -10.23 -1.72
CA VAL A 57 -5.81 -10.00 -3.05
C VAL A 57 -5.34 -8.56 -3.09
N THR A 58 -4.05 -8.34 -3.34
CA THR A 58 -3.48 -7.01 -3.59
C THR A 58 -3.46 -6.72 -5.09
N CYS A 59 -3.67 -5.46 -5.46
CA CYS A 59 -3.65 -5.04 -6.86
C CYS A 59 -3.18 -3.59 -6.98
N ALA A 60 -2.11 -3.36 -7.72
CA ALA A 60 -1.62 -2.02 -8.05
C ALA A 60 -2.09 -1.63 -9.47
N LEU A 61 -2.90 -0.59 -9.59
CA LEU A 61 -3.49 -0.10 -10.84
C LEU A 61 -2.54 0.87 -11.57
N LEU A 62 -1.34 0.41 -11.91
CA LEU A 62 -0.24 1.27 -12.33
C LEU A 62 -0.38 1.81 -13.76
N ASN A 63 -1.10 1.09 -14.64
CA ASN A 63 -1.38 1.55 -16.00
C ASN A 63 -2.73 2.27 -16.12
N ASP A 64 -3.52 2.30 -15.04
CA ASP A 64 -4.81 2.99 -15.00
C ASP A 64 -4.57 4.49 -14.75
N GLY A 65 -4.20 5.20 -15.82
CA GLY A 65 -3.78 6.59 -15.76
C GLY A 65 -3.57 7.21 -17.13
N VAL A 66 -2.70 8.22 -17.22
CA VAL A 66 -2.42 8.96 -18.45
C VAL A 66 -0.94 9.32 -18.59
N ASP A 67 -0.44 9.33 -19.82
CA ASP A 67 0.85 9.93 -20.18
C ASP A 67 0.68 11.42 -20.54
N TYR A 68 -0.41 11.76 -21.22
CA TYR A 68 -0.65 13.11 -21.77
C TYR A 68 -2.04 13.65 -21.40
N PRO A 69 -2.19 14.99 -21.33
CA PRO A 69 -3.50 15.62 -21.22
C PRO A 69 -4.45 15.23 -22.38
N PHE A 70 -5.73 15.07 -22.07
CA PHE A 70 -6.80 14.68 -23.00
C PHE A 70 -6.75 13.25 -23.53
N GLU A 71 -5.88 12.40 -22.98
CA GLU A 71 -5.73 11.01 -23.42
C GLU A 71 -6.94 10.13 -23.06
N ILE A 72 -7.62 10.45 -21.95
CA ILE A 72 -8.81 9.72 -21.50
C ILE A 72 -9.93 10.68 -21.06
N ASN A 73 -11.15 10.16 -21.02
CA ASN A 73 -12.25 10.76 -20.28
C ASN A 73 -12.17 10.31 -18.80
N TYR A 74 -11.82 11.21 -17.89
CA TYR A 74 -11.67 10.90 -16.47
C TYR A 74 -12.96 10.40 -15.82
N MET A 75 -14.12 10.94 -16.22
CA MET A 75 -15.42 10.50 -15.68
C MET A 75 -15.71 9.05 -16.03
N ASP A 76 -15.50 8.68 -17.29
CA ASP A 76 -15.71 7.31 -17.76
C ASP A 76 -14.71 6.35 -17.09
N ALA A 77 -13.42 6.76 -17.03
CA ALA A 77 -12.37 5.94 -16.42
C ALA A 77 -12.67 5.61 -14.95
N PHE A 78 -13.05 6.61 -14.15
CA PHE A 78 -13.44 6.37 -12.75
C PHE A 78 -14.69 5.51 -12.63
N SER A 79 -15.71 5.73 -13.48
CA SER A 79 -16.92 4.92 -13.48
C SER A 79 -16.63 3.46 -13.82
N HIS A 80 -15.82 3.23 -14.86
CA HIS A 80 -15.43 1.89 -15.28
C HIS A 80 -14.67 1.14 -14.18
N ALA A 81 -13.67 1.80 -13.54
CA ALA A 81 -12.92 1.20 -12.46
C ALA A 81 -13.82 0.86 -11.26
N LEU A 82 -14.71 1.78 -10.90
CA LEU A 82 -15.64 1.62 -9.79
C LEU A 82 -16.59 0.43 -10.03
N GLU A 83 -17.17 0.34 -11.21
CA GLU A 83 -18.06 -0.77 -11.60
C GLU A 83 -17.33 -2.10 -11.58
N GLY A 84 -16.11 -2.16 -12.16
CA GLY A 84 -15.33 -3.38 -12.24
C GLY A 84 -14.86 -3.89 -10.88
N ILE A 85 -14.37 -3.02 -10.02
CA ILE A 85 -13.92 -3.39 -8.67
C ILE A 85 -15.13 -3.79 -7.80
N ARG A 86 -16.26 -3.07 -7.89
CA ARG A 86 -17.49 -3.43 -7.19
C ARG A 86 -17.98 -4.82 -7.60
N GLU A 87 -18.05 -5.11 -8.90
CA GLU A 87 -18.45 -6.42 -9.41
C GLU A 87 -17.54 -7.55 -8.89
N ALA A 88 -16.23 -7.33 -8.88
CA ALA A 88 -15.31 -8.31 -8.36
C ALA A 88 -15.48 -8.52 -6.85
N ALA A 89 -15.66 -7.44 -6.08
CA ALA A 89 -15.87 -7.52 -4.63
C ALA A 89 -17.17 -8.22 -4.24
N GLU A 90 -18.24 -8.03 -5.02
CA GLU A 90 -19.52 -8.71 -4.83
C GLU A 90 -19.46 -10.22 -5.10
N TYR A 91 -18.55 -10.63 -5.99
CA TYR A 91 -18.38 -12.04 -6.35
C TYR A 91 -17.94 -12.89 -5.15
N ARG A 92 -17.07 -12.32 -4.27
CA ARG A 92 -16.48 -13.08 -3.17
C ARG A 92 -16.22 -12.19 -1.95
N LYS A 93 -17.19 -12.13 -1.03
CA LYS A 93 -17.12 -11.23 0.14
C LYS A 93 -16.20 -11.72 1.26
N ASP A 94 -15.81 -12.99 1.24
CA ASP A 94 -14.88 -13.62 2.19
C ASP A 94 -13.41 -13.32 1.89
N VAL A 95 -13.11 -12.75 0.71
CA VAL A 95 -11.76 -12.31 0.32
C VAL A 95 -11.75 -10.79 0.16
N LYS A 96 -10.76 -10.15 0.76
CA LYS A 96 -10.54 -8.70 0.65
C LYS A 96 -9.83 -8.36 -0.66
N ILE A 97 -10.20 -7.24 -1.27
CA ILE A 97 -9.45 -6.58 -2.35
C ILE A 97 -8.73 -5.39 -1.73
N SER A 98 -7.40 -5.38 -1.78
CA SER A 98 -6.56 -4.31 -1.28
C SER A 98 -5.90 -3.60 -2.45
N LEU A 99 -6.36 -2.38 -2.75
CA LEU A 99 -5.87 -1.58 -3.87
C LEU A 99 -4.68 -0.74 -3.44
N GLU A 100 -3.59 -0.85 -4.18
CA GLU A 100 -2.39 -0.08 -3.95
C GLU A 100 -2.36 1.17 -4.84
N TYR A 101 -2.14 2.32 -4.21
CA TYR A 101 -1.97 3.57 -4.94
C TYR A 101 -0.49 3.86 -5.20
N LYS A 102 -0.24 4.57 -6.30
CA LYS A 102 1.07 5.11 -6.66
C LYS A 102 0.89 6.38 -7.45
N GLN A 103 1.80 7.34 -7.28
CA GLN A 103 1.70 8.61 -7.99
C GLN A 103 1.92 8.44 -9.50
N SER A 104 2.92 7.66 -9.86
CA SER A 104 3.29 7.44 -11.27
C SER A 104 4.14 6.19 -11.45
N GLU A 105 4.05 5.52 -12.65
CA GLU A 105 4.79 4.29 -12.95
C GLU A 105 4.95 4.03 -14.45
N PRO A 106 6.16 4.00 -14.98
CA PRO A 106 7.25 4.95 -14.76
C PRO A 106 6.93 6.30 -15.36
N ARG A 107 6.02 6.35 -16.36
CA ARG A 107 5.56 7.56 -17.05
C ARG A 107 4.12 7.87 -16.79
N VAL A 108 3.30 6.84 -16.56
CA VAL A 108 1.87 6.96 -16.31
C VAL A 108 1.62 7.77 -15.04
N HIS A 109 0.82 8.82 -15.16
CA HIS A 109 0.24 9.51 -14.01
C HIS A 109 -1.00 8.73 -13.58
N CYS A 110 -0.89 7.96 -12.50
CA CYS A 110 -1.96 7.08 -12.04
C CYS A 110 -3.20 7.87 -11.60
N LEU A 111 -4.39 7.35 -11.89
CA LEU A 111 -5.64 7.99 -11.47
C LEU A 111 -5.82 7.95 -9.96
N LEU A 112 -5.56 6.80 -9.35
CA LEU A 112 -5.65 6.59 -7.90
C LEU A 112 -4.25 6.76 -7.30
N ASN A 113 -3.86 7.98 -7.03
CA ASN A 113 -2.47 8.40 -6.86
C ASN A 113 -2.10 8.91 -5.46
N ASN A 114 -2.99 8.79 -4.49
CA ASN A 114 -2.74 9.12 -3.09
C ASN A 114 -3.73 8.41 -2.15
N ALA A 115 -3.41 8.38 -0.86
CA ALA A 115 -4.20 7.70 0.17
C ALA A 115 -5.64 8.19 0.25
N GLY A 116 -5.86 9.49 0.22
CA GLY A 116 -7.20 10.08 0.34
C GLY A 116 -8.10 9.72 -0.84
N LYS A 117 -7.57 9.82 -2.07
CA LYS A 117 -8.33 9.46 -3.27
C LYS A 117 -8.62 7.95 -3.32
N MET A 118 -7.65 7.10 -2.94
CA MET A 118 -7.84 5.66 -2.92
C MET A 118 -8.85 5.25 -1.86
N ALA A 119 -8.80 5.82 -0.65
CA ALA A 119 -9.77 5.56 0.41
C ALA A 119 -11.19 5.95 0.00
N TYR A 120 -11.35 7.13 -0.60
CA TYR A 120 -12.64 7.57 -1.10
C TYR A 120 -13.16 6.67 -2.22
N PHE A 121 -12.31 6.26 -3.15
CA PHE A 121 -12.66 5.30 -4.20
C PHE A 121 -13.11 3.97 -3.60
N ALA A 122 -12.35 3.41 -2.64
CA ALA A 122 -12.73 2.19 -1.94
C ALA A 122 -14.10 2.33 -1.24
N GLN A 123 -14.39 3.48 -0.64
CA GLN A 123 -15.68 3.75 -0.03
C GLN A 123 -16.82 3.82 -1.06
N MET A 124 -16.57 4.44 -2.23
CA MET A 124 -17.55 4.54 -3.31
C MET A 124 -17.95 3.17 -3.90
N THR A 125 -17.15 2.12 -3.70
CA THR A 125 -17.55 0.76 -4.10
C THR A 125 -18.72 0.24 -3.28
N GLU A 126 -19.01 0.82 -2.11
CA GLU A 126 -20.01 0.35 -1.15
C GLU A 126 -19.80 -1.10 -0.71
N GLN A 127 -18.54 -1.57 -0.81
CA GLN A 127 -18.14 -2.92 -0.42
C GLN A 127 -17.19 -2.86 0.78
N GLU A 128 -17.51 -3.62 1.83
CA GLU A 128 -16.68 -3.67 3.05
C GLU A 128 -15.35 -4.36 2.81
N ASN A 129 -15.31 -5.30 1.86
CA ASN A 129 -14.11 -6.06 1.49
C ASN A 129 -13.21 -5.35 0.46
N VAL A 130 -13.41 -4.05 0.20
CA VAL A 130 -12.51 -3.22 -0.59
C VAL A 130 -11.80 -2.22 0.31
N GLY A 131 -10.47 -2.21 0.26
CA GLY A 131 -9.61 -1.33 1.05
C GLY A 131 -8.32 -0.98 0.33
N VAL A 132 -7.33 -0.52 1.08
CA VAL A 132 -6.12 0.10 0.57
C VAL A 132 -4.88 -0.65 1.05
N THR A 133 -3.96 -0.90 0.14
CA THR A 133 -2.56 -1.19 0.44
C THR A 133 -1.83 0.13 0.55
N LEU A 134 -1.31 0.42 1.73
CA LEU A 134 -0.43 1.54 1.98
C LEU A 134 1.00 1.09 1.79
N ASP A 135 1.62 1.55 0.72
CA ASP A 135 3.05 1.43 0.52
C ASP A 135 3.74 2.69 1.03
N PHE A 136 4.72 2.50 1.93
CA PHE A 136 5.45 3.60 2.56
C PHE A 136 6.18 4.46 1.52
N GLY A 137 6.86 3.83 0.56
CA GLY A 137 7.59 4.53 -0.48
C GLY A 137 6.67 5.27 -1.46
N HIS A 138 5.50 4.69 -1.77
CA HIS A 138 4.50 5.35 -2.61
C HIS A 138 3.90 6.58 -1.91
N ALA A 139 3.68 6.52 -0.60
CA ALA A 139 3.27 7.69 0.18
C ALA A 139 4.33 8.80 0.12
N LEU A 140 5.62 8.48 0.29
CA LEU A 140 6.71 9.44 0.14
C LEU A 140 6.76 10.04 -1.27
N GLN A 141 6.59 9.22 -2.31
CA GLN A 141 6.57 9.65 -3.71
C GLN A 141 5.38 10.60 -3.98
N ALA A 142 4.24 10.33 -3.36
CA ALA A 142 3.04 11.18 -3.43
C ALA A 142 3.14 12.46 -2.59
N LEU A 143 4.29 12.71 -1.94
CA LEU A 143 4.54 13.83 -1.03
C LEU A 143 3.60 13.81 0.19
N GLU A 144 3.17 12.65 0.60
CA GLU A 144 2.41 12.42 1.83
C GLU A 144 3.37 12.19 3.02
N VAL A 145 2.82 12.30 4.22
CA VAL A 145 3.45 11.81 5.45
C VAL A 145 2.90 10.40 5.71
N PRO A 146 3.73 9.34 5.62
CA PRO A 146 3.23 7.97 5.72
C PRO A 146 2.45 7.68 7.01
N ALA A 147 2.85 8.29 8.13
CA ALA A 147 2.15 8.17 9.41
C ALA A 147 0.74 8.80 9.39
N ASP A 148 0.58 9.95 8.71
CA ASP A 148 -0.73 10.57 8.50
C ASP A 148 -1.63 9.68 7.63
N SER A 149 -1.09 9.16 6.52
CA SER A 149 -1.80 8.24 5.63
C SER A 149 -2.24 6.95 6.37
N ALA A 150 -1.35 6.36 7.20
CA ALA A 150 -1.68 5.20 8.02
C ALA A 150 -2.80 5.50 9.03
N SER A 151 -2.69 6.64 9.71
CA SER A 151 -3.69 7.10 10.68
C SER A 151 -5.05 7.32 10.03
N PHE A 152 -5.07 8.00 8.90
CA PHE A 152 -6.30 8.28 8.14
C PHE A 152 -6.96 6.98 7.63
N LEU A 153 -6.19 6.10 6.99
CA LEU A 153 -6.70 4.83 6.47
C LEU A 153 -7.15 3.90 7.61
N GLY A 154 -6.43 3.88 8.73
CA GLY A 154 -6.80 3.10 9.91
C GLY A 154 -8.13 3.58 10.52
N GLN A 155 -8.31 4.90 10.72
CA GLN A 155 -9.53 5.48 11.25
C GLN A 155 -10.76 5.25 10.35
N THR A 156 -10.56 5.18 9.04
CA THR A 156 -11.63 4.89 8.07
C THR A 156 -11.92 3.40 7.91
N GLY A 157 -11.13 2.52 8.56
CA GLY A 157 -11.23 1.07 8.44
C GLY A 157 -10.84 0.54 7.05
N LYS A 158 -10.04 1.33 6.31
CA LYS A 158 -9.64 1.00 4.93
C LYS A 158 -8.18 0.58 4.80
N LEU A 159 -7.39 0.55 5.86
CA LEU A 159 -6.01 0.03 5.85
C LEU A 159 -6.04 -1.50 5.90
N PHE A 160 -5.87 -2.15 4.75
CA PHE A 160 -5.94 -3.61 4.65
C PHE A 160 -4.59 -4.30 4.58
N TYR A 161 -3.60 -3.62 3.99
CA TYR A 161 -2.28 -4.18 3.75
C TYR A 161 -1.21 -3.09 3.80
N VAL A 162 0.01 -3.44 4.19
CA VAL A 162 1.13 -2.50 4.26
C VAL A 162 2.32 -3.07 3.51
N HIS A 163 2.87 -2.26 2.59
CA HIS A 163 4.19 -2.47 2.01
C HIS A 163 5.23 -1.57 2.64
N VAL A 164 6.44 -2.08 2.81
CA VAL A 164 7.57 -1.35 3.36
C VAL A 164 8.77 -1.41 2.41
N ASN A 165 9.24 -0.27 2.04
CA ASN A 165 10.47 0.01 1.30
C ASN A 165 10.91 1.43 1.62
N ASP A 166 12.02 1.91 1.07
CA ASP A 166 12.48 3.28 1.27
C ASP A 166 12.93 3.92 -0.03
N ASN A 167 12.93 5.25 -0.09
CA ASN A 167 13.33 5.99 -1.27
C ASN A 167 13.75 7.44 -0.95
N PHE A 168 14.21 8.16 -1.98
CA PHE A 168 14.60 9.57 -1.91
C PHE A 168 13.43 10.53 -2.23
N ARG A 169 12.18 10.10 -2.13
CA ARG A 169 10.93 10.86 -2.40
C ARG A 169 10.69 11.26 -3.86
N ASN A 170 11.66 11.06 -4.73
CA ASN A 170 11.57 11.47 -6.14
C ASN A 170 11.26 10.31 -7.10
N TRP A 171 11.39 9.08 -6.62
CA TRP A 171 11.17 7.86 -7.37
C TRP A 171 10.94 6.68 -6.42
N ASP A 172 10.36 5.62 -6.92
CA ASP A 172 10.20 4.37 -6.21
C ASP A 172 11.48 3.52 -6.35
N TRP A 173 12.30 3.56 -5.30
CA TRP A 173 13.64 2.95 -5.29
C TRP A 173 13.66 1.56 -4.66
N ASP A 174 12.58 1.14 -4.02
CA ASP A 174 12.45 -0.16 -3.37
C ASP A 174 13.65 -0.52 -2.46
N MET A 175 14.11 0.45 -1.68
CA MET A 175 15.28 0.33 -0.82
C MET A 175 14.90 -0.31 0.53
N VAL A 176 15.93 -0.73 1.27
CA VAL A 176 15.75 -1.24 2.64
C VAL A 176 15.08 -0.17 3.53
N PRO A 177 13.99 -0.49 4.22
CA PRO A 177 13.25 0.43 5.08
C PRO A 177 14.11 1.14 6.12
N GLY A 178 13.88 2.43 6.34
CA GLY A 178 14.55 3.24 7.35
C GLY A 178 15.97 3.67 7.02
N THR A 179 16.51 3.28 5.87
CA THR A 179 17.90 3.63 5.49
C THR A 179 18.06 5.07 4.98
N VAL A 180 16.95 5.71 4.59
CA VAL A 180 16.89 7.12 4.16
C VAL A 180 15.95 7.91 5.07
N ASN A 181 14.74 7.41 5.33
CA ASN A 181 13.69 8.12 6.04
C ASN A 181 13.40 7.52 7.43
N LEU A 182 14.43 7.33 8.28
CA LEU A 182 14.28 6.67 9.58
C LEU A 182 13.25 7.36 10.50
N TRP A 183 13.23 8.70 10.53
CA TRP A 183 12.28 9.45 11.37
C TRP A 183 10.84 9.22 10.93
N ASP A 184 10.58 9.30 9.64
CA ASP A 184 9.25 9.01 9.07
C ASP A 184 8.84 7.55 9.39
N TYR A 185 9.79 6.61 9.39
CA TYR A 185 9.53 5.21 9.72
C TYR A 185 9.15 4.99 11.17
N ILE A 186 9.81 5.65 12.11
CA ILE A 186 9.47 5.54 13.53
C ILE A 186 8.08 6.11 13.80
N GLU A 187 7.77 7.26 13.20
CA GLU A 187 6.44 7.86 13.29
C GLU A 187 5.37 6.96 12.65
N PHE A 188 5.67 6.36 11.50
CA PHE A 188 4.79 5.42 10.81
C PHE A 188 4.52 4.15 11.64
N ALA A 189 5.55 3.55 12.23
CA ALA A 189 5.40 2.39 13.10
C ALA A 189 4.52 2.72 14.32
N LEU A 190 4.72 3.90 14.93
CA LEU A 190 3.86 4.39 16.01
C LEU A 190 2.42 4.59 15.54
N ALA A 191 2.20 5.14 14.33
CA ALA A 191 0.86 5.32 13.78
C ALA A 191 0.15 3.99 13.53
N LEU A 192 0.83 2.98 13.00
CA LEU A 192 0.29 1.63 12.83
C LEU A 192 -0.15 1.03 14.19
N LYS A 193 0.67 1.19 15.22
CA LYS A 193 0.34 0.78 16.58
C LYS A 193 -0.90 1.50 17.11
N GLN A 194 -0.97 2.82 16.94
CA GLN A 194 -2.07 3.66 17.43
C GLN A 194 -3.41 3.36 16.77
N VAL A 195 -3.42 2.97 15.51
CA VAL A 195 -4.65 2.53 14.82
C VAL A 195 -4.97 1.05 15.06
N GLY A 196 -4.14 0.33 15.81
CA GLY A 196 -4.34 -1.10 16.11
C GLY A 196 -4.23 -1.98 14.86
N TYR A 197 -3.27 -1.68 13.98
CA TYR A 197 -3.08 -2.48 12.77
C TYR A 197 -2.47 -3.84 13.11
N GLU A 198 -3.20 -4.91 12.81
CA GLU A 198 -2.79 -6.30 13.03
C GLU A 198 -2.62 -7.09 11.71
N GLY A 199 -2.62 -6.37 10.58
CA GLY A 199 -2.46 -6.97 9.25
C GLY A 199 -1.01 -7.30 8.90
N TRP A 200 -0.81 -7.75 7.66
CA TRP A 200 0.51 -8.06 7.14
C TRP A 200 1.31 -6.80 6.81
N ILE A 201 2.58 -6.83 7.16
CA ILE A 201 3.59 -5.86 6.74
C ILE A 201 4.59 -6.60 5.87
N THR A 202 4.64 -6.26 4.59
CA THR A 202 5.40 -7.00 3.59
C THR A 202 6.49 -6.13 2.98
N ALA A 203 7.68 -6.66 2.88
CA ALA A 203 8.77 -5.99 2.20
C ALA A 203 8.51 -5.97 0.69
N ASP A 204 8.42 -4.76 0.12
CA ASP A 204 8.44 -4.52 -1.33
C ASP A 204 9.80 -3.88 -1.67
N VAL A 205 10.85 -4.71 -1.58
CA VAL A 205 12.25 -4.31 -1.75
C VAL A 205 12.82 -5.01 -2.96
N PHE A 206 13.38 -4.25 -3.89
CA PHE A 206 13.89 -4.78 -5.16
C PHE A 206 15.40 -4.60 -5.30
N PRO A 207 16.23 -5.56 -4.85
CA PRO A 207 17.69 -5.44 -4.88
C PRO A 207 18.24 -5.59 -6.30
N GLN A 208 18.75 -4.48 -6.85
CA GLN A 208 19.33 -4.45 -8.21
C GLN A 208 20.81 -4.84 -8.24
N ARG A 209 21.57 -4.48 -7.20
CA ARG A 209 23.04 -4.55 -7.19
C ARG A 209 23.61 -5.43 -6.08
N HIS A 210 22.78 -5.83 -5.14
CA HIS A 210 23.22 -6.53 -3.94
C HIS A 210 22.62 -7.93 -3.87
N ASP A 211 23.22 -8.77 -3.04
CA ASP A 211 22.70 -10.10 -2.78
C ASP A 211 21.30 -10.03 -2.18
N PRO A 212 20.28 -10.66 -2.80
CA PRO A 212 18.90 -10.53 -2.38
C PRO A 212 18.64 -11.13 -0.98
N ILE A 213 19.36 -12.19 -0.59
CA ILE A 213 19.21 -12.80 0.74
C ILE A 213 19.67 -11.81 1.81
N ARG A 214 20.85 -11.22 1.63
CA ARG A 214 21.39 -10.23 2.58
C ARG A 214 20.54 -8.96 2.66
N ILE A 215 19.94 -8.54 1.54
CA ILE A 215 19.01 -7.39 1.54
C ILE A 215 17.77 -7.73 2.36
N MET A 216 17.19 -8.92 2.21
CA MET A 216 16.03 -9.32 3.00
C MET A 216 16.37 -9.47 4.49
N GLU A 217 17.53 -10.07 4.83
CA GLU A 217 18.01 -10.10 6.22
C GLU A 217 18.08 -8.69 6.82
N LYS A 218 18.68 -7.74 6.08
CA LYS A 218 18.75 -6.34 6.53
C LYS A 218 17.39 -5.66 6.60
N THR A 219 16.49 -5.97 5.70
CA THR A 219 15.12 -5.44 5.76
C THR A 219 14.44 -5.86 7.07
N PHE A 220 14.52 -7.14 7.44
CA PHE A 220 13.94 -7.60 8.70
C PHE A 220 14.65 -6.99 9.92
N GLU A 221 15.99 -6.98 9.95
CA GLU A 221 16.75 -6.36 11.05
C GLU A 221 16.37 -4.87 11.25
N TRP A 222 16.21 -4.10 10.17
CA TRP A 222 15.83 -2.70 10.25
C TRP A 222 14.38 -2.51 10.68
N MET A 223 13.46 -3.34 10.19
CA MET A 223 12.06 -3.29 10.61
C MET A 223 11.92 -3.64 12.08
N ASP A 224 12.58 -4.70 12.56
CA ASP A 224 12.60 -5.06 13.99
C ASP A 224 13.10 -3.89 14.84
N TYR A 225 14.22 -3.26 14.44
CA TYR A 225 14.76 -2.09 15.14
C TYR A 225 13.78 -0.92 15.18
N ILE A 226 13.13 -0.59 14.05
CA ILE A 226 12.15 0.49 13.95
C ILE A 226 10.96 0.24 14.88
N PHE A 227 10.40 -0.96 14.84
CA PHE A 227 9.28 -1.32 15.72
C PHE A 227 9.69 -1.34 17.19
N ASP A 228 10.88 -1.84 17.51
CA ASP A 228 11.42 -1.82 18.88
C ASP A 228 11.57 -0.39 19.41
N VAL A 229 11.97 0.57 18.56
CA VAL A 229 12.02 1.99 18.94
C VAL A 229 10.61 2.53 19.17
N ALA A 230 9.68 2.25 18.25
CA ALA A 230 8.29 2.70 18.37
C ALA A 230 7.61 2.13 19.64
N GLU A 231 7.90 0.88 20.01
CA GLU A 231 7.39 0.26 21.24
C GLU A 231 7.90 0.94 22.52
N LYS A 232 9.12 1.50 22.52
CA LYS A 232 9.69 2.23 23.66
C LYS A 232 9.08 3.63 23.87
N ILE A 233 8.32 4.13 22.89
CA ILE A 233 7.68 5.44 22.99
C ILE A 233 6.56 5.39 24.02
N ASP A 234 6.71 6.17 25.11
CA ASP A 234 5.63 6.44 26.04
C ASP A 234 4.65 7.42 25.39
N GLU A 235 3.51 6.89 24.93
CA GLU A 235 2.49 7.65 24.24
C GLU A 235 1.84 8.71 25.14
N GLY A 236 1.76 8.46 26.47
CA GLY A 236 1.24 9.42 27.43
C GLY A 236 2.16 10.64 27.53
N LYS A 237 3.47 10.40 27.67
CA LYS A 237 4.50 11.44 27.70
C LYS A 237 4.54 12.20 26.37
N LEU A 238 4.53 11.50 25.24
CA LEU A 238 4.52 12.13 23.91
C LEU A 238 3.29 13.03 23.75
N LYS A 239 2.09 12.53 24.09
CA LYS A 239 0.84 13.29 24.02
C LYS A 239 0.85 14.53 24.89
N GLN A 240 1.52 14.48 26.05
CA GLN A 240 1.68 15.67 26.91
C GLN A 240 2.56 16.72 26.22
N MET A 241 3.74 16.34 25.72
CA MET A 241 4.63 17.24 24.98
C MET A 241 3.97 17.85 23.75
N GLN A 242 3.15 17.07 23.02
CA GLN A 242 2.36 17.56 21.90
C GLN A 242 1.34 18.62 22.29
N LYS A 243 0.68 18.47 23.47
CA LYS A 243 -0.26 19.48 23.99
C LYS A 243 0.46 20.76 24.41
N GLU A 244 1.67 20.65 24.91
CA GLU A 244 2.52 21.77 25.30
C GLU A 244 3.18 22.45 24.10
N LEU A 245 3.07 21.88 22.90
CA LEU A 245 3.70 22.33 21.65
C LEU A 245 5.23 22.39 21.75
N ASP A 246 5.82 21.53 22.58
CA ASP A 246 7.26 21.48 22.79
C ASP A 246 7.94 20.53 21.80
N THR A 247 8.10 21.03 20.57
CA THR A 247 8.72 20.25 19.47
C THR A 247 10.16 19.87 19.77
N PHE A 248 10.92 20.69 20.49
CA PHE A 248 12.32 20.41 20.79
C PHE A 248 12.45 19.28 21.82
N GLU A 249 11.62 19.26 22.86
CA GLU A 249 11.57 18.16 23.81
C GLU A 249 11.12 16.85 23.13
N ILE A 250 10.19 16.89 22.18
CA ILE A 250 9.81 15.72 21.37
C ILE A 250 11.00 15.20 20.60
N MET A 251 11.74 16.07 19.90
CA MET A 251 12.95 15.68 19.14
C MET A 251 14.00 15.03 20.05
N ASP A 252 14.29 15.63 21.20
CA ASP A 252 15.27 15.09 22.15
C ASP A 252 14.80 13.77 22.76
N TYR A 253 13.52 13.65 23.05
CA TYR A 253 12.91 12.42 23.56
C TYR A 253 13.03 11.29 22.57
N ILE A 254 12.57 11.46 21.31
CA ILE A 254 12.66 10.41 20.29
C ILE A 254 14.12 10.04 20.02
N ARG A 255 15.02 11.03 19.91
CA ARG A 255 16.44 10.77 19.72
C ARG A 255 17.04 9.93 20.85
N SER A 256 16.56 10.09 22.07
CA SER A 256 17.06 9.32 23.23
C SER A 256 16.67 7.84 23.19
N LEU A 257 15.75 7.44 22.32
CA LEU A 257 15.29 6.05 22.16
C LEU A 257 16.03 5.30 21.04
N LEU A 258 16.70 6.05 20.15
CA LEU A 258 17.55 5.50 19.08
C LEU A 258 18.84 4.92 19.62
#